data_f0385ff2015c609dc2efeef8f0c6894c
#
_entry.id   f0385ff2015c609dc2efeef8f0c6894c
#
_cell.length_a   1.000
_cell.length_b   1.000
_cell.length_c   1.000
_cell.angle_alpha   90.00
_cell.angle_beta   90.00
_cell.angle_gamma   90.00
#
_symmetry.space_group_name_H-M   'P 1'
#
loop_
_entity.id
_entity.type
_entity.pdbx_description
1 polymer ?
#
loop_
_entity_poly.entity_id
_entity_poly.type
_entity_poly.pdbx_seq_one_letter_code
_entity_poly.pdbx_strand_id
1 'polypeptide(L)'
;VASPGCYPTAAILQLAPLAANGLIRPDSILIDAKSGVSGAGRSPALPYHFPEAHESLEAYKIGQHRHIPEIEQELSELFSRRTRAGSTAWTRDAGNLPKIVFTPHLVPMNRGILSTAYCRLHNPTDISELHALYRDFYKGERFIRLHEGDTSPNPRHVRGANFCDLALFADRRTGWVITVAALDNLVKGAAGQAIQAMNLMCGFPE
;
A
#
# COMPACT_ATOMS: atom_id res chain seq x y z
N VAL A 1 -18.06 -9.21 -4.37
CA VAL A 1 -16.98 -8.33 -3.89
C VAL A 1 -15.70 -8.70 -4.60
N ALA A 2 -15.01 -7.73 -5.17
CA ALA A 2 -13.70 -7.93 -5.75
C ALA A 2 -12.64 -8.04 -4.64
N SER A 3 -11.72 -9.00 -4.75
CA SER A 3 -10.54 -9.08 -3.88
C SER A 3 -9.42 -8.24 -4.49
N PRO A 4 -8.81 -7.31 -3.74
CA PRO A 4 -7.75 -6.47 -4.27
C PRO A 4 -6.49 -7.28 -4.59
N GLY A 5 -5.67 -6.78 -5.51
CA GLY A 5 -4.34 -7.33 -5.77
C GLY A 5 -3.40 -7.16 -4.59
N CYS A 6 -2.35 -7.99 -4.52
CA CYS A 6 -1.43 -7.98 -3.38
C CYS A 6 -0.65 -6.66 -3.22
N TYR A 7 -0.14 -6.07 -4.30
CA TYR A 7 0.47 -4.74 -4.28
C TYR A 7 -0.55 -3.62 -3.99
N PRO A 8 -1.75 -3.60 -4.61
CA PRO A 8 -2.79 -2.65 -4.27
C PRO A 8 -3.15 -2.67 -2.80
N THR A 9 -3.30 -3.84 -2.18
CA THR A 9 -3.56 -3.95 -0.74
C THR A 9 -2.51 -3.19 0.08
N ALA A 10 -1.22 -3.38 -0.17
CA ALA A 10 -0.16 -2.67 0.53
C ALA A 10 -0.19 -1.16 0.23
N ALA A 11 -0.26 -0.80 -1.06
CA ALA A 11 -0.19 0.58 -1.51
C ALA A 11 -1.37 1.43 -1.04
N ILE A 12 -2.58 0.87 -1.09
CA ILE A 12 -3.80 1.57 -0.65
C ILE A 12 -3.78 1.74 0.87
N LEU A 13 -3.54 0.67 1.62
CA LEU A 13 -3.54 0.73 3.08
C LEU A 13 -2.49 1.72 3.61
N GLN A 14 -1.30 1.79 3.02
CA GLN A 14 -0.27 2.72 3.50
C GLN A 14 -0.57 4.19 3.17
N LEU A 15 -1.38 4.49 2.14
CA LEU A 15 -1.68 5.85 1.69
C LEU A 15 -3.10 6.31 2.05
N ALA A 16 -4.00 5.40 2.39
CA ALA A 16 -5.42 5.71 2.61
C ALA A 16 -5.69 6.83 3.63
N PRO A 17 -5.04 6.86 4.81
CA PRO A 17 -5.31 7.93 5.76
C PRO A 17 -4.95 9.33 5.21
N LEU A 18 -3.83 9.44 4.52
CA LEU A 18 -3.37 10.69 3.92
C LEU A 18 -4.27 11.11 2.74
N ALA A 19 -4.66 10.15 1.89
CA ALA A 19 -5.52 10.39 0.73
C ALA A 19 -6.94 10.79 1.15
N ALA A 20 -7.54 10.05 2.08
CA ALA A 20 -8.90 10.32 2.58
C ALA A 20 -9.02 11.68 3.28
N ASN A 21 -7.92 12.18 3.86
CA ASN A 21 -7.85 13.50 4.47
C ASN A 21 -7.36 14.60 3.50
N GLY A 22 -7.11 14.25 2.24
CA GLY A 22 -6.67 15.18 1.21
C GLY A 22 -5.35 15.87 1.54
N LEU A 23 -4.45 15.18 2.21
CA LEU A 23 -3.14 15.73 2.60
C LEU A 23 -2.12 15.59 1.50
N ILE A 24 -2.20 14.54 0.67
CA ILE A 24 -1.22 14.24 -0.39
C ILE A 24 -1.45 15.11 -1.60
N ARG A 25 -0.38 15.59 -2.18
CA ARG A 25 -0.37 16.14 -3.53
C ARG A 25 -0.47 15.00 -4.54
N PRO A 26 -1.50 14.97 -5.40
CA PRO A 26 -1.78 13.82 -6.28
C PRO A 26 -0.72 13.59 -7.37
N ASP A 27 0.08 14.61 -7.65
CA ASP A 27 1.19 14.58 -8.61
C ASP A 27 2.53 14.09 -8.03
N SER A 28 2.52 13.64 -6.78
CA SER A 28 3.75 13.35 -6.04
C SER A 28 3.80 11.95 -5.41
N ILE A 29 3.05 10.99 -5.95
CA ILE A 29 2.98 9.64 -5.37
C ILE A 29 3.92 8.70 -6.14
N LEU A 30 4.96 8.22 -5.45
CA LEU A 30 5.87 7.20 -5.95
C LEU A 30 5.79 5.97 -5.05
N ILE A 31 5.69 4.80 -5.64
CA ILE A 31 5.60 3.53 -4.91
C ILE A 31 6.66 2.57 -5.47
N ASP A 32 7.58 2.19 -4.61
CA ASP A 32 8.62 1.20 -4.88
C ASP A 32 8.34 -0.04 -4.03
N ALA A 33 7.99 -1.15 -4.67
CA ALA A 33 7.51 -2.33 -3.98
C ALA A 33 8.34 -3.58 -4.33
N LYS A 34 8.62 -4.38 -3.31
CA LYS A 34 9.37 -5.64 -3.40
C LYS A 34 8.42 -6.79 -3.10
N SER A 35 8.39 -7.81 -3.97
CA SER A 35 7.58 -9.02 -3.76
C SER A 35 8.42 -10.27 -3.84
N GLY A 36 8.09 -11.21 -2.98
CA GLY A 36 8.58 -12.58 -3.10
C GLY A 36 8.02 -13.29 -4.34
N VAL A 37 8.74 -14.31 -4.78
CA VAL A 37 8.49 -15.06 -6.03
C VAL A 37 7.11 -15.70 -6.08
N SER A 38 6.55 -16.12 -4.93
CA SER A 38 5.21 -16.72 -4.87
C SER A 38 4.08 -15.80 -5.37
N GLY A 39 4.32 -14.48 -5.45
CA GLY A 39 3.38 -13.52 -6.02
C GLY A 39 3.12 -13.69 -7.53
N ALA A 40 4.00 -14.38 -8.23
CA ALA A 40 3.84 -14.70 -9.64
C ALA A 40 2.77 -15.78 -9.90
N GLY A 41 2.31 -16.48 -8.86
CA GLY A 41 1.34 -17.58 -8.98
C GLY A 41 2.01 -18.92 -9.29
N ARG A 42 1.21 -19.90 -9.77
CA ARG A 42 1.65 -21.29 -9.97
C ARG A 42 2.11 -21.60 -11.38
N SER A 43 1.90 -20.72 -12.34
CA SER A 43 2.31 -20.95 -13.71
C SER A 43 3.84 -20.87 -13.82
N PRO A 44 4.50 -21.93 -14.32
CA PRO A 44 5.95 -21.93 -14.45
C PRO A 44 6.37 -20.96 -15.56
N ALA A 45 7.40 -20.16 -15.26
CA ALA A 45 8.05 -19.30 -16.24
C ALA A 45 9.51 -19.12 -15.83
N LEU A 46 10.39 -18.93 -16.80
CA LEU A 46 11.83 -18.87 -16.58
C LEU A 46 12.27 -17.93 -15.45
N PRO A 47 11.75 -16.69 -15.35
CA PRO A 47 12.17 -15.76 -14.29
C PRO A 47 11.82 -16.22 -12.86
N TYR A 48 10.96 -17.23 -12.71
CA TYR A 48 10.51 -17.74 -11.41
C TYR A 48 11.16 -19.07 -11.03
N HIS A 49 12.00 -19.64 -11.90
CA HIS A 49 12.78 -20.83 -11.57
C HIS A 49 13.80 -20.50 -10.49
N PHE A 50 14.05 -21.46 -9.60
CA PHE A 50 14.96 -21.24 -8.47
C PHE A 50 16.33 -20.70 -8.88
N PRO A 51 17.02 -21.25 -9.92
CA PRO A 51 18.32 -20.74 -10.33
C PRO A 51 18.31 -19.29 -10.84
N GLU A 52 17.17 -18.86 -11.42
CA GLU A 52 17.02 -17.50 -11.97
C GLU A 52 16.60 -16.48 -10.91
N ALA A 53 15.75 -16.91 -10.00
CA ALA A 53 15.19 -16.04 -8.96
C ALA A 53 16.10 -15.93 -7.71
N HIS A 54 16.90 -16.95 -7.43
CA HIS A 54 17.79 -16.97 -6.27
C HIS A 54 18.95 -16.00 -6.44
N GLU A 55 19.22 -15.21 -5.40
CA GLU A 55 20.26 -14.15 -5.41
C GLU A 55 20.07 -13.06 -6.49
N SER A 56 18.86 -12.95 -7.06
CA SER A 56 18.50 -11.98 -8.09
C SER A 56 17.51 -10.96 -7.56
N LEU A 57 17.66 -9.71 -7.97
CA LEU A 57 16.72 -8.61 -7.73
C LEU A 57 16.44 -7.92 -9.05
N GLU A 58 15.17 -7.90 -9.48
CA GLU A 58 14.79 -7.34 -10.76
C GLU A 58 13.56 -6.45 -10.64
N ALA A 59 13.63 -5.23 -11.20
CA ALA A 59 12.46 -4.40 -11.43
C ALA A 59 11.74 -4.88 -12.70
N TYR A 60 10.42 -5.06 -12.64
CA TYR A 60 9.66 -5.59 -13.77
C TYR A 60 8.41 -4.76 -14.04
N LYS A 61 7.92 -4.78 -15.28
CA LYS A 61 6.72 -4.05 -15.73
C LYS A 61 6.66 -2.60 -15.25
N ILE A 62 7.79 -1.91 -15.30
CA ILE A 62 7.96 -0.53 -14.85
C ILE A 62 7.00 0.36 -15.63
N GLY A 63 6.13 1.11 -14.93
CA GLY A 63 5.14 1.99 -15.54
C GLY A 63 4.02 1.29 -16.32
N GLN A 64 3.95 -0.05 -16.33
CA GLN A 64 3.00 -0.85 -17.12
C GLN A 64 2.34 -1.97 -16.30
N HIS A 65 2.51 -1.96 -14.99
CA HIS A 65 1.97 -3.01 -14.15
C HIS A 65 0.45 -2.94 -14.06
N ARG A 66 -0.22 -4.09 -14.19
CA ARG A 66 -1.69 -4.21 -14.16
C ARG A 66 -2.36 -3.67 -12.88
N HIS A 67 -1.62 -3.50 -11.79
CA HIS A 67 -2.14 -2.94 -10.54
C HIS A 67 -2.12 -1.41 -10.50
N ILE A 68 -1.48 -0.73 -11.45
CA ILE A 68 -1.47 0.75 -11.48
C ILE A 68 -2.89 1.31 -11.52
N PRO A 69 -3.76 0.93 -12.49
CA PRO A 69 -5.12 1.47 -12.56
C PRO A 69 -5.96 1.14 -11.32
N GLU A 70 -5.75 -0.01 -10.69
CA GLU A 70 -6.44 -0.38 -9.46
C GLU A 70 -6.06 0.54 -8.30
N ILE A 71 -4.76 0.82 -8.11
CA ILE A 71 -4.28 1.72 -7.05
C ILE A 71 -4.79 3.14 -7.31
N GLU A 72 -4.70 3.63 -8.54
CA GLU A 72 -5.17 4.96 -8.91
C GLU A 72 -6.68 5.12 -8.73
N GLN A 73 -7.48 4.11 -9.07
CA GLN A 73 -8.92 4.08 -8.88
C GLN A 73 -9.28 4.25 -7.41
N GLU A 74 -8.70 3.42 -6.53
CA GLU A 74 -9.04 3.42 -5.10
C GLU A 74 -8.54 4.71 -4.41
N LEU A 75 -7.35 5.19 -4.75
CA LEU A 75 -6.88 6.47 -4.24
C LEU A 75 -7.79 7.62 -4.71
N SER A 76 -8.25 7.60 -5.97
CA SER A 76 -9.19 8.60 -6.50
C SER A 76 -10.51 8.61 -5.75
N GLU A 77 -11.03 7.44 -5.39
CA GLU A 77 -12.26 7.33 -4.59
C GLU A 77 -12.05 7.89 -3.17
N LEU A 78 -10.91 7.63 -2.54
CA LEU A 78 -10.57 8.18 -1.23
C LEU A 78 -10.45 9.70 -1.27
N PHE A 79 -9.79 10.27 -2.27
CA PHE A 79 -9.73 11.72 -2.48
C PHE A 79 -11.13 12.33 -2.69
N SER A 80 -12.03 11.61 -3.38
CA SER A 80 -13.39 12.10 -3.69
C SER A 80 -14.33 12.11 -2.48
N ARG A 81 -14.12 11.28 -1.48
CA ARG A 81 -14.97 11.20 -0.26
C ARG A 81 -14.96 12.52 0.51
N ARG A 82 -13.84 13.21 0.56
CA ARG A 82 -13.73 14.51 1.25
C ARG A 82 -14.53 15.63 0.59
N THR A 83 -14.64 15.64 -0.73
CA THR A 83 -15.43 16.68 -1.45
C THR A 83 -16.92 16.60 -1.15
N ARG A 84 -17.46 15.42 -0.82
CA ARG A 84 -18.84 15.22 -0.37
C ARG A 84 -19.10 15.72 1.05
N ALA A 85 -18.08 15.86 1.89
CA ALA A 85 -18.18 16.32 3.27
C ALA A 85 -18.04 17.84 3.45
N GLY A 86 -18.10 18.63 2.37
CA GLY A 86 -18.17 20.11 2.44
C GLY A 86 -16.82 20.83 2.52
N SER A 87 -15.71 20.18 2.26
CA SER A 87 -14.41 20.83 2.18
C SER A 87 -14.13 21.36 0.76
N THR A 88 -13.91 22.66 0.64
CA THR A 88 -13.78 23.42 -0.63
C THR A 88 -12.45 23.25 -1.37
N ALA A 89 -11.60 22.31 -0.98
CA ALA A 89 -10.22 22.26 -1.47
C ALA A 89 -9.98 21.38 -2.70
N TRP A 90 -10.95 20.57 -3.14
CA TRP A 90 -10.77 19.69 -4.30
C TRP A 90 -12.00 19.61 -5.17
N THR A 91 -11.98 20.26 -6.35
CA THR A 91 -12.97 20.04 -7.40
C THR A 91 -12.59 18.80 -8.20
N ARG A 92 -13.59 18.01 -8.60
CA ARG A 92 -13.48 16.90 -9.57
C ARG A 92 -13.12 17.44 -10.96
N ASP A 93 -12.01 18.11 -11.12
CA ASP A 93 -11.46 18.29 -12.44
C ASP A 93 -10.82 16.98 -12.87
N ALA A 94 -11.31 16.41 -13.97
CA ALA A 94 -10.83 15.16 -14.55
C ALA A 94 -9.29 15.15 -14.83
N GLY A 95 -8.63 16.30 -14.70
CA GLY A 95 -7.17 16.46 -14.81
C GLY A 95 -6.39 16.29 -13.51
N ASN A 96 -7.06 16.13 -12.36
CA ASN A 96 -6.39 16.16 -11.06
C ASN A 96 -6.52 14.85 -10.26
N LEU A 97 -6.81 13.74 -10.94
CA LEU A 97 -6.79 12.40 -10.33
C LEU A 97 -5.34 11.99 -10.03
N PRO A 98 -5.11 11.27 -8.91
CA PRO A 98 -3.77 10.83 -8.57
C PRO A 98 -3.20 9.93 -9.66
N LYS A 99 -2.01 10.27 -10.12
CA LYS A 99 -1.20 9.41 -10.98
C LYS A 99 -0.01 8.94 -10.18
N ILE A 100 0.21 7.64 -10.17
CA ILE A 100 1.31 7.06 -9.41
C ILE A 100 2.46 6.66 -10.32
N VAL A 101 3.67 6.83 -9.82
CA VAL A 101 4.84 6.10 -10.34
C VAL A 101 4.95 4.82 -9.53
N PHE A 102 4.83 3.68 -10.20
CA PHE A 102 4.88 2.37 -9.55
C PHE A 102 5.99 1.51 -10.13
N THR A 103 6.91 1.09 -9.28
CA THR A 103 8.03 0.21 -9.65
C THR A 103 8.03 -1.04 -8.78
N PRO A 104 7.49 -2.16 -9.28
CA PRO A 104 7.56 -3.43 -8.58
C PRO A 104 8.89 -4.13 -8.84
N HIS A 105 9.39 -4.83 -7.81
CA HIS A 105 10.60 -5.66 -7.89
C HIS A 105 10.27 -7.09 -7.47
N LEU A 106 10.85 -8.04 -8.19
CA LEU A 106 10.96 -9.43 -7.75
C LEU A 106 12.24 -9.55 -6.92
N VAL A 107 12.12 -10.12 -5.72
CA VAL A 107 13.26 -10.29 -4.82
C VAL A 107 13.43 -11.75 -4.45
N PRO A 108 14.64 -12.21 -4.07
CA PRO A 108 14.95 -13.61 -3.81
C PRO A 108 14.41 -14.08 -2.45
N MET A 109 13.14 -13.86 -2.20
CA MET A 109 12.41 -14.41 -1.07
C MET A 109 11.17 -15.16 -1.55
N ASN A 110 10.73 -16.16 -0.83
CA ASN A 110 9.55 -16.92 -1.19
C ASN A 110 8.26 -16.09 -1.04
N ARG A 111 8.06 -15.44 0.11
CA ARG A 111 6.83 -14.73 0.49
C ARG A 111 7.09 -13.36 1.05
N GLY A 112 6.09 -12.51 0.90
CA GLY A 112 6.00 -11.18 1.48
C GLY A 112 6.04 -10.08 0.44
N ILE A 113 5.44 -8.96 0.81
CA ILE A 113 5.58 -7.68 0.12
C ILE A 113 6.12 -6.68 1.12
N LEU A 114 7.12 -5.91 0.66
CA LEU A 114 7.55 -4.66 1.28
C LEU A 114 7.27 -3.54 0.29
N SER A 115 6.38 -2.64 0.63
CA SER A 115 6.03 -1.48 -0.21
C SER A 115 6.51 -0.22 0.48
N THR A 116 7.30 0.58 -0.20
CA THR A 116 7.70 1.92 0.24
C THR A 116 7.05 2.94 -0.68
N ALA A 117 6.24 3.84 -0.12
CA ALA A 117 5.67 4.93 -0.87
C ALA A 117 6.21 6.26 -0.38
N TYR A 118 6.42 7.15 -1.32
CA TYR A 118 6.87 8.51 -1.11
C TYR A 118 5.80 9.46 -1.62
N CYS A 119 5.45 10.46 -0.83
CA CYS A 119 4.52 11.50 -1.25
C CYS A 119 4.87 12.85 -0.64
N ARG A 120 4.40 13.92 -1.27
CA ARG A 120 4.45 15.27 -0.71
C ARG A 120 3.08 15.67 -0.21
N LEU A 121 3.04 16.38 0.89
CA LEU A 121 1.82 16.96 1.42
C LEU A 121 1.58 18.35 0.82
N HIS A 122 0.31 18.77 0.80
CA HIS A 122 -0.04 20.15 0.43
C HIS A 122 0.55 21.16 1.41
N ASN A 123 0.51 20.83 2.71
CA ASN A 123 1.06 21.65 3.78
C ASN A 123 2.03 20.82 4.61
N PRO A 124 3.12 21.41 5.09
CA PRO A 124 3.99 20.76 6.07
C PRO A 124 3.17 20.34 7.29
N THR A 125 3.28 19.07 7.69
CA THR A 125 2.57 18.50 8.83
C THR A 125 3.60 17.78 9.70
N ASP A 126 3.47 17.90 11.01
CA ASP A 126 4.39 17.20 11.91
C ASP A 126 4.14 15.69 11.87
N ILE A 127 5.20 14.91 12.01
CA ILE A 127 5.12 13.45 11.98
C ILE A 127 4.24 12.91 13.11
N SER A 128 4.21 13.56 14.26
CA SER A 128 3.34 13.17 15.38
C SER A 128 1.85 13.33 15.06
N GLU A 129 1.48 14.36 14.29
CA GLU A 129 0.12 14.55 13.82
C GLU A 129 -0.27 13.48 12.79
N LEU A 130 0.67 13.11 11.90
CA LEU A 130 0.45 12.03 10.94
C LEU A 130 0.30 10.68 11.63
N HIS A 131 1.08 10.39 12.66
CA HIS A 131 0.90 9.18 13.47
C HIS A 131 -0.45 9.17 14.18
N ALA A 132 -0.89 10.29 14.73
CA ALA A 132 -2.21 10.41 15.37
C ALA A 132 -3.34 10.16 14.35
N LEU A 133 -3.21 10.73 13.15
CA LEU A 133 -4.15 10.50 12.03
C LEU A 133 -4.28 9.02 11.68
N TYR A 134 -3.14 8.31 11.56
CA TYR A 134 -3.16 6.88 11.22
C TYR A 134 -3.78 6.04 12.35
N ARG A 135 -3.46 6.34 13.60
CA ARG A 135 -4.08 5.66 14.76
C ARG A 135 -5.60 5.84 14.78
N ASP A 136 -6.07 7.05 14.51
CA ASP A 136 -7.50 7.33 14.50
C ASP A 136 -8.20 6.67 13.31
N PHE A 137 -7.60 6.75 12.12
CA PHE A 137 -8.13 6.16 10.89
C PHE A 137 -8.26 4.63 10.97
N TYR A 138 -7.27 3.94 11.56
CA TYR A 138 -7.25 2.49 11.70
C TYR A 138 -7.69 2.00 13.08
N LYS A 139 -8.35 2.86 13.86
CA LYS A 139 -8.88 2.47 15.16
C LYS A 139 -9.93 1.36 15.03
N GLY A 140 -9.66 0.23 15.65
CA GLY A 140 -10.55 -0.94 15.59
C GLY A 140 -10.26 -1.91 14.43
N GLU A 141 -9.40 -1.55 13.49
CA GLU A 141 -9.01 -2.41 12.37
C GLU A 141 -8.03 -3.49 12.84
N ARG A 142 -8.55 -4.69 13.07
CA ARG A 142 -7.83 -5.83 13.69
C ARG A 142 -6.55 -6.22 12.95
N PHE A 143 -6.55 -6.11 11.63
CA PHE A 143 -5.47 -6.62 10.79
C PHE A 143 -4.49 -5.52 10.34
N ILE A 144 -4.57 -4.33 10.92
CA ILE A 144 -3.59 -3.25 10.72
C ILE A 144 -2.77 -3.06 11.99
N ARG A 145 -1.44 -3.07 11.86
CA ARG A 145 -0.53 -2.77 12.95
C ARG A 145 0.34 -1.58 12.57
N LEU A 146 0.27 -0.54 13.38
CA LEU A 146 1.09 0.66 13.21
C LEU A 146 2.37 0.53 14.03
N HIS A 147 3.50 0.72 13.36
CA HIS A 147 4.82 0.81 14.00
C HIS A 147 5.16 2.27 14.23
N GLU A 148 5.67 2.59 15.41
CA GLU A 148 6.08 3.94 15.81
C GLU A 148 7.60 4.02 16.00
N GLY A 149 8.10 5.26 16.04
CA GLY A 149 9.54 5.53 16.14
C GLY A 149 10.29 5.11 14.88
N ASP A 150 11.51 4.60 15.05
CA ASP A 150 12.41 4.23 13.94
C ASP A 150 12.21 2.78 13.46
N THR A 151 11.13 2.10 13.88
CA THR A 151 10.89 0.71 13.52
C THR A 151 10.21 0.61 12.17
N SER A 152 10.88 -0.01 11.20
CA SER A 152 10.32 -0.27 9.87
C SER A 152 9.65 -1.66 9.81
N PRO A 153 8.48 -1.78 9.15
CA PRO A 153 7.84 -3.06 8.85
C PRO A 153 8.76 -4.02 8.10
N ASN A 154 8.62 -5.31 8.41
CA ASN A 154 9.40 -6.36 7.78
C ASN A 154 8.49 -7.52 7.36
N PRO A 155 8.57 -8.00 6.09
CA PRO A 155 7.76 -9.12 5.61
C PRO A 155 7.88 -10.40 6.44
N ARG A 156 9.02 -10.59 7.13
CA ARG A 156 9.23 -11.73 8.03
C ARG A 156 8.23 -11.78 9.17
N HIS A 157 7.81 -10.61 9.69
CA HIS A 157 6.94 -10.51 10.87
C HIS A 157 5.46 -10.70 10.55
N VAL A 158 5.09 -10.66 9.28
CA VAL A 158 3.71 -10.83 8.79
C VAL A 158 3.51 -12.13 8.02
N ARG A 159 4.56 -12.91 7.83
CA ARG A 159 4.51 -14.18 7.09
C ARG A 159 3.50 -15.16 7.69
N GLY A 160 2.57 -15.64 6.87
CA GLY A 160 1.52 -16.57 7.27
C GLY A 160 0.36 -15.92 8.05
N ALA A 161 0.38 -14.59 8.23
CA ALA A 161 -0.65 -13.87 8.97
C ALA A 161 -1.42 -12.89 8.05
N ASN A 162 -2.67 -12.58 8.45
CA ASN A 162 -3.50 -11.61 7.72
C ASN A 162 -3.24 -10.15 8.13
N PHE A 163 -2.08 -9.87 8.73
CA PHE A 163 -1.70 -8.52 9.12
C PHE A 163 -1.07 -7.73 7.98
N CYS A 164 -1.32 -6.42 8.00
CA CYS A 164 -0.54 -5.42 7.30
C CYS A 164 0.14 -4.52 8.34
N ASP A 165 1.46 -4.54 8.37
CA ASP A 165 2.28 -3.67 9.21
C ASP A 165 2.55 -2.38 8.46
N LEU A 166 2.35 -1.24 9.10
CA LEU A 166 2.53 0.10 8.54
C LEU A 166 3.48 0.93 9.40
N ALA A 167 4.29 1.76 8.77
CA ALA A 167 5.08 2.80 9.43
C ALA A 167 5.12 4.06 8.59
N LEU A 168 5.35 5.21 9.26
CA LEU A 168 5.48 6.52 8.64
C LEU A 168 6.76 7.18 9.10
N PHE A 169 7.39 7.87 8.15
CA PHE A 169 8.59 8.67 8.37
C PHE A 169 8.45 10.01 7.64
N ALA A 170 9.06 11.05 8.15
CA ALA A 170 9.14 12.34 7.48
C ALA A 170 10.61 12.71 7.27
N ASP A 171 11.02 12.88 6.03
CA ASP A 171 12.32 13.48 5.72
C ASP A 171 12.17 15.02 5.74
N ARG A 172 12.45 15.63 6.88
CA ARG A 172 12.35 17.08 7.06
C ARG A 172 13.27 17.85 6.11
N ARG A 173 14.35 17.24 5.66
CA ARG A 173 15.33 17.88 4.75
C ARG A 173 14.77 18.04 3.34
N THR A 174 13.96 17.10 2.89
CA THR A 174 13.41 17.07 1.52
C THR A 174 11.92 17.37 1.46
N GLY A 175 11.23 17.34 2.60
CA GLY A 175 9.79 17.53 2.70
C GLY A 175 8.97 16.33 2.19
N TRP A 176 9.59 15.15 2.05
CA TRP A 176 8.89 13.92 1.69
C TRP A 176 8.35 13.22 2.94
N VAL A 177 7.12 12.73 2.82
CA VAL A 177 6.57 11.70 3.72
C VAL A 177 6.82 10.36 3.08
N ILE A 178 7.33 9.43 3.87
CA ILE A 178 7.65 8.06 3.47
C ILE A 178 6.75 7.14 4.27
N THR A 179 5.96 6.32 3.59
CA THR A 179 5.18 5.28 4.24
C THR A 179 5.72 3.92 3.83
N VAL A 180 5.74 2.99 4.78
CA VAL A 180 6.21 1.62 4.54
C VAL A 180 5.12 0.66 4.95
N ALA A 181 4.83 -0.31 4.09
CA ALA A 181 3.88 -1.40 4.37
C ALA A 181 4.54 -2.76 4.18
N ALA A 182 4.26 -3.68 5.08
CA ALA A 182 4.64 -5.09 4.91
C ALA A 182 3.42 -6.00 5.11
N LEU A 183 3.26 -6.99 4.23
CA LEU A 183 2.21 -7.99 4.32
C LEU A 183 2.65 -9.34 3.70
N ASP A 184 1.96 -10.42 4.03
CA ASP A 184 2.10 -11.68 3.30
C ASP A 184 1.30 -11.62 2.00
N ASN A 185 1.98 -11.74 0.87
CA ASN A 185 1.39 -11.61 -0.47
C ASN A 185 0.35 -12.68 -0.80
N LEU A 186 0.38 -13.83 -0.13
CA LEU A 186 -0.59 -14.92 -0.33
C LEU A 186 -1.71 -14.94 0.74
N VAL A 187 -1.52 -14.27 1.87
CA VAL A 187 -2.52 -14.16 2.94
C VAL A 187 -3.22 -12.82 2.85
N LYS A 188 -2.74 -11.76 3.48
CA LYS A 188 -3.36 -10.41 3.39
C LYS A 188 -3.41 -9.89 1.96
N GLY A 189 -2.43 -10.24 1.13
CA GLY A 189 -2.39 -9.86 -0.28
C GLY A 189 -3.26 -10.73 -1.21
N ALA A 190 -3.89 -11.81 -0.72
CA ALA A 190 -4.68 -12.72 -1.56
C ALA A 190 -5.79 -13.44 -0.77
N ALA A 191 -5.57 -14.69 -0.35
CA ALA A 191 -6.61 -15.54 0.22
C ALA A 191 -7.13 -15.01 1.58
N GLY A 192 -6.26 -14.48 2.42
CA GLY A 192 -6.66 -13.93 3.72
C GLY A 192 -7.56 -12.71 3.59
N GLN A 193 -7.28 -11.81 2.63
CA GLN A 193 -8.15 -10.68 2.31
C GLN A 193 -9.50 -11.14 1.77
N ALA A 194 -9.53 -12.17 0.93
CA ALA A 194 -10.78 -12.73 0.41
C ALA A 194 -11.65 -13.33 1.50
N ILE A 195 -11.05 -14.07 2.45
CA ILE A 195 -11.75 -14.63 3.61
C ILE A 195 -12.26 -13.51 4.52
N GLN A 196 -11.46 -12.48 4.79
CA GLN A 196 -11.87 -11.32 5.57
C GLN A 196 -13.09 -10.64 4.93
N ALA A 197 -13.06 -10.39 3.63
CA ALA A 197 -14.18 -9.81 2.90
C ALA A 197 -15.44 -10.71 2.97
N MET A 198 -15.27 -12.02 2.84
CA MET A 198 -16.36 -12.98 2.99
C MET A 198 -16.97 -12.93 4.40
N ASN A 199 -16.14 -12.90 5.44
CA ASN A 199 -16.60 -12.83 6.83
C ASN A 199 -17.44 -11.56 7.06
N LEU A 200 -16.96 -10.41 6.61
CA LEU A 200 -17.70 -9.15 6.71
C LEU A 200 -19.03 -9.21 5.96
N MET A 201 -19.06 -9.77 4.75
CA MET A 201 -20.29 -9.92 3.96
C MET A 201 -21.32 -10.84 4.61
N CYS A 202 -20.85 -11.87 5.28
CA CYS A 202 -21.72 -12.88 5.94
C CYS A 202 -22.02 -12.54 7.41
N GLY A 203 -21.51 -11.45 7.95
CA GLY A 203 -21.66 -11.07 9.36
C GLY A 203 -20.89 -11.98 10.32
N PHE A 204 -19.86 -12.64 9.86
CA PHE A 204 -18.96 -13.44 10.70
C PHE A 204 -17.88 -12.54 11.33
N PRO A 205 -17.31 -12.93 12.47
CA PRO A 205 -16.13 -12.26 13.02
C PRO A 205 -14.97 -12.30 12.02
N GLU A 206 -14.23 -11.20 11.96
CA GLU A 206 -13.01 -11.13 11.14
C GLU A 206 -11.91 -12.07 11.64
#